data_a42b375a435b3de7896a086591f8cc5b
#
_entry.id   a42b375a435b3de7896a086591f8cc5b
#
_cell.length_a   1.000
_cell.length_b   1.000
_cell.length_c   1.000
_cell.angle_alpha   90.00
_cell.angle_beta   90.00
_cell.angle_gamma   90.00
#
_symmetry.space_group_name_H-M   'P 1'
#
loop_
_entity.id
_entity.type
_entity.pdbx_description
1 polymer ?
#
loop_
_entity_poly.entity_id
_entity_poly.type
_entity_poly.pdbx_seq_one_letter_code
_entity_poly.pdbx_strand_id
1 'polypeptide(L)'
;MLARYRIVRGARPADDPLPDGVRQDTRKHTRHILRPSAELVTQFLSQPSSKGFSTFRAGYLALLEARFAESRTGFDALADQARHADVYLGCNCPTAQQPDVRHCHTYLALGFLAKHYPDLRVQLP
;
A
#
# COMPACT_ATOMS: atom_id res chain seq x y z
N MET A 1 -13.43 -2.49 6.49
CA MET A 1 -12.10 -2.66 7.07
C MET A 1 -11.05 -2.58 5.96
N LEU A 2 -9.92 -1.98 6.23
CA LEU A 2 -8.83 -1.83 5.27
C LEU A 2 -7.55 -2.43 5.86
N ALA A 3 -6.88 -3.30 5.08
CA ALA A 3 -5.65 -3.97 5.47
C ALA A 3 -4.77 -4.17 4.24
N ARG A 4 -3.66 -4.88 4.41
CA ARG A 4 -2.81 -5.28 3.30
C ARG A 4 -2.76 -6.80 3.16
N TYR A 5 -2.36 -7.29 1.99
CA TYR A 5 -2.02 -8.70 1.79
C TYR A 5 -0.82 -8.84 0.87
N ARG A 6 -0.17 -9.99 0.94
CA ARG A 6 0.99 -10.32 0.11
C ARG A 6 0.52 -10.96 -1.20
N ILE A 7 0.93 -10.38 -2.32
CA ILE A 7 0.75 -11.00 -3.63
C ILE A 7 1.91 -11.97 -3.86
N VAL A 8 1.59 -13.22 -4.12
CA VAL A 8 2.56 -14.28 -4.35
C VAL A 8 2.48 -14.74 -5.79
N ARG A 9 3.63 -14.82 -6.46
CA ARG A 9 3.75 -15.41 -7.78
C ARG A 9 3.86 -16.94 -7.64
N GLY A 10 2.99 -17.69 -8.32
CA GLY A 10 2.96 -19.14 -8.24
C GLY A 10 2.15 -19.66 -7.04
N ALA A 11 2.56 -20.82 -6.52
CA ALA A 11 1.86 -21.46 -5.42
C ALA A 11 1.98 -20.65 -4.12
N ARG A 12 0.86 -20.46 -3.44
CA ARG A 12 0.80 -19.71 -2.21
C ARG A 12 1.08 -20.62 -1.01
N PRO A 13 1.87 -20.17 0.00
CA PRO A 13 2.10 -20.92 1.21
C PRO A 13 0.78 -21.23 1.95
N ALA A 14 0.67 -22.43 2.51
CA ALA A 14 -0.54 -22.86 3.22
C ALA A 14 -0.81 -22.05 4.49
N ASP A 15 0.24 -21.49 5.11
CA ASP A 15 0.14 -20.66 6.32
C ASP A 15 -0.13 -19.19 6.03
N ASP A 16 -0.23 -18.81 4.76
CA ASP A 16 -0.55 -17.45 4.32
C ASP A 16 -1.62 -17.51 3.22
N PRO A 17 -2.84 -17.93 3.55
CA PRO A 17 -3.92 -18.02 2.56
C PRO A 17 -4.37 -16.65 2.07
N LEU A 18 -4.95 -16.61 0.87
CA LEU A 18 -5.59 -15.40 0.38
C LEU A 18 -6.68 -14.95 1.33
N PRO A 19 -6.71 -13.67 1.73
CA PRO A 19 -7.79 -13.18 2.56
C PRO A 19 -9.11 -13.14 1.80
N ASP A 20 -10.19 -13.45 2.48
CA ASP A 20 -11.53 -13.27 1.96
C ASP A 20 -11.89 -11.78 1.95
N GLY A 21 -12.45 -11.31 0.84
CA GLY A 21 -12.81 -9.91 0.68
C GLY A 21 -12.35 -9.34 -0.66
N VAL A 22 -12.35 -8.02 -0.75
CA VAL A 22 -11.94 -7.31 -1.95
C VAL A 22 -10.41 -7.15 -1.95
N ARG A 23 -9.75 -7.70 -2.93
CA ARG A 23 -8.29 -7.62 -3.07
C ARG A 23 -7.95 -6.70 -4.22
N GLN A 24 -7.07 -5.73 -3.96
CA GLN A 24 -6.67 -4.72 -4.94
C GLN A 24 -5.15 -4.68 -5.06
N ASP A 25 -4.65 -4.89 -6.27
CA ASP A 25 -3.22 -4.77 -6.58
C ASP A 25 -2.85 -3.29 -6.65
N THR A 26 -1.94 -2.86 -5.78
CA THR A 26 -1.51 -1.46 -5.69
C THR A 26 -0.06 -1.25 -6.14
N ARG A 27 0.54 -2.24 -6.81
CA ARG A 27 1.93 -2.17 -7.23
C ARG A 27 2.15 -1.08 -8.29
N LYS A 28 3.42 -0.69 -8.47
CA LYS A 28 3.84 0.42 -9.35
C LYS A 28 3.39 0.32 -10.80
N HIS A 29 3.19 -0.90 -11.32
CA HIS A 29 2.79 -1.13 -12.71
C HIS A 29 1.27 -1.07 -12.94
N THR A 30 0.49 -0.90 -11.87
CA THR A 30 -0.96 -0.79 -11.94
C THR A 30 -1.39 0.66 -12.16
N ARG A 31 -2.70 0.86 -12.35
CA ARG A 31 -3.31 2.21 -12.38
C ARG A 31 -3.97 2.59 -11.06
N HIS A 32 -3.67 1.85 -10.01
CA HIS A 32 -4.30 2.09 -8.70
C HIS A 32 -3.91 3.47 -8.17
N ILE A 33 -4.86 4.14 -7.49
CA ILE A 33 -4.64 5.47 -6.92
C ILE A 33 -3.49 5.49 -5.89
N LEU A 34 -3.20 4.34 -5.28
CA LEU A 34 -2.15 4.19 -4.27
C LEU A 34 -0.82 3.68 -4.83
N ARG A 35 -0.70 3.49 -6.15
CA ARG A 35 0.56 3.00 -6.72
C ARG A 35 1.73 3.93 -6.42
N PRO A 36 2.89 3.42 -6.02
CA PRO A 36 4.10 4.25 -5.96
C PRO A 36 4.60 4.55 -7.38
N SER A 37 5.45 5.57 -7.51
CA SER A 37 6.14 5.77 -8.79
C SER A 37 7.23 4.72 -8.99
N ALA A 38 7.48 4.35 -10.24
CA ALA A 38 8.56 3.41 -10.57
C ALA A 38 9.93 3.94 -10.12
N GLU A 39 10.15 5.25 -10.22
CA GLU A 39 11.40 5.91 -9.80
C GLU A 39 11.64 5.76 -8.30
N LEU A 40 10.62 6.03 -7.48
CA LEU A 40 10.73 5.89 -6.03
C LEU A 40 11.05 4.46 -5.61
N VAL A 41 10.40 3.47 -6.24
CA VAL A 41 10.66 2.05 -5.96
C VAL A 41 12.08 1.66 -6.36
N THR A 42 12.51 2.03 -7.56
CA THR A 42 13.86 1.73 -8.05
C THR A 42 14.92 2.36 -7.15
N GLN A 43 14.74 3.60 -6.76
CA GLN A 43 15.65 4.31 -5.86
C GLN A 43 15.79 3.59 -4.51
N PHE A 44 14.67 3.20 -3.91
CA PHE A 44 14.70 2.51 -2.62
C PHE A 44 15.34 1.12 -2.73
N LEU A 45 14.99 0.35 -3.75
CA LEU A 45 15.55 -1.00 -3.93
C LEU A 45 17.05 -0.99 -4.24
N SER A 46 17.57 0.10 -4.81
CA SER A 46 19.01 0.26 -5.04
C SER A 46 19.79 0.57 -3.76
N GLN A 47 19.14 1.14 -2.75
CA GLN A 47 19.72 1.46 -1.44
C GLN A 47 18.72 1.20 -0.31
N PRO A 48 18.44 -0.08 0.01
CA PRO A 48 17.40 -0.43 0.99
C PRO A 48 17.92 -0.25 2.42
N SER A 49 18.11 1.00 2.83
CA SER A 49 18.57 1.42 4.15
C SER A 49 17.50 2.24 4.85
N SER A 50 17.72 2.55 6.15
CA SER A 50 16.84 3.45 6.89
C SER A 50 16.74 4.82 6.23
N LYS A 51 17.86 5.33 5.71
CA LYS A 51 17.91 6.60 4.98
C LYS A 51 17.16 6.49 3.65
N GLY A 52 17.37 5.40 2.92
CA GLY A 52 16.66 5.13 1.66
C GLY A 52 15.15 5.04 1.89
N PHE A 53 14.73 4.40 2.97
CA PHE A 53 13.32 4.35 3.32
C PHE A 53 12.77 5.74 3.69
N SER A 54 13.50 6.55 4.45
CA SER A 54 13.05 7.91 4.78
C SER A 54 12.82 8.74 3.52
N THR A 55 13.70 8.62 2.52
CA THR A 55 13.55 9.28 1.22
C THR A 55 12.32 8.76 0.47
N PHE A 56 12.15 7.44 0.42
CA PHE A 56 10.99 6.80 -0.20
C PHE A 56 9.69 7.26 0.47
N ARG A 57 9.64 7.20 1.79
CA ARG A 57 8.47 7.60 2.58
C ARG A 57 8.06 9.04 2.29
N ALA A 58 9.02 9.97 2.34
CA ALA A 58 8.73 11.38 2.07
C ALA A 58 8.21 11.59 0.64
N GLY A 59 8.83 10.96 -0.34
CA GLY A 59 8.42 11.05 -1.75
C GLY A 59 7.05 10.41 -2.01
N TYR A 60 6.79 9.25 -1.44
CA TYR A 60 5.52 8.56 -1.63
C TYR A 60 4.37 9.32 -0.94
N LEU A 61 4.56 9.77 0.29
CA LEU A 61 3.53 10.55 0.98
C LEU A 61 3.23 11.87 0.25
N ALA A 62 4.26 12.55 -0.27
CA ALA A 62 4.06 13.74 -1.09
C ALA A 62 3.27 13.44 -2.37
N LEU A 63 3.53 12.29 -3.00
CA LEU A 63 2.78 11.82 -4.16
C LEU A 63 1.30 11.59 -3.83
N LEU A 64 1.00 10.93 -2.72
CA LEU A 64 -0.38 10.72 -2.28
C LEU A 64 -1.08 12.03 -1.95
N GLU A 65 -0.41 12.94 -1.24
CA GLU A 65 -0.99 14.25 -0.92
C GLU A 65 -1.30 15.06 -2.19
N ALA A 66 -0.42 15.02 -3.19
CA ALA A 66 -0.63 15.71 -4.46
C ALA A 66 -1.84 15.13 -5.22
N ARG A 67 -1.95 13.79 -5.29
CA ARG A 67 -3.10 13.13 -5.90
C ARG A 67 -4.40 13.46 -5.17
N PHE A 68 -4.36 13.45 -3.84
CA PHE A 68 -5.50 13.75 -2.99
C PHE A 68 -5.99 15.19 -3.17
N ALA A 69 -5.06 16.14 -3.26
CA ALA A 69 -5.38 17.55 -3.50
C ALA A 69 -5.96 17.78 -4.90
N GLU A 70 -5.46 17.04 -5.91
CA GLU A 70 -5.95 17.14 -7.28
C GLU A 70 -7.35 16.55 -7.43
N SER A 71 -7.60 15.37 -6.87
CA SER A 71 -8.92 14.72 -6.92
C SER A 71 -9.05 13.70 -5.78
N ARG A 72 -10.06 13.88 -4.96
CA ARG A 72 -10.38 12.95 -3.87
C ARG A 72 -11.20 11.76 -4.32
N THR A 73 -11.72 11.76 -5.53
CA THR A 73 -12.73 10.79 -6.00
C THR A 73 -12.30 9.34 -5.79
N GLY A 74 -11.08 8.99 -6.20
CA GLY A 74 -10.58 7.62 -6.06
C GLY A 74 -10.34 7.23 -4.59
N PHE A 75 -9.86 8.17 -3.78
CA PHE A 75 -9.66 7.94 -2.34
C PHE A 75 -11.00 7.78 -1.60
N ASP A 76 -11.97 8.64 -1.89
CA ASP A 76 -13.30 8.57 -1.28
C ASP A 76 -14.01 7.26 -1.66
N ALA A 77 -13.88 6.82 -2.92
CA ALA A 77 -14.44 5.55 -3.38
C ALA A 77 -13.83 4.35 -2.65
N LEU A 78 -12.50 4.35 -2.46
CA LEU A 78 -11.82 3.29 -1.72
C LEU A 78 -12.24 3.28 -0.24
N ALA A 79 -12.31 4.45 0.38
CA ALA A 79 -12.77 4.58 1.76
C ALA A 79 -14.20 4.08 1.92
N ASP A 80 -15.09 4.44 1.01
CA ASP A 80 -16.47 3.99 1.03
C ASP A 80 -16.58 2.48 0.87
N GLN A 81 -15.81 1.90 -0.03
CA GLN A 81 -15.75 0.45 -0.20
C GLN A 81 -15.31 -0.24 1.09
N ALA A 82 -14.30 0.30 1.77
CA ALA A 82 -13.77 -0.27 3.01
C ALA A 82 -14.73 -0.11 4.20
N ARG A 83 -15.69 0.82 4.13
CA ARG A 83 -16.76 0.93 5.12
C ARG A 83 -17.76 -0.21 5.02
N HIS A 84 -17.94 -0.80 3.85
CA HIS A 84 -18.96 -1.80 3.57
C HIS A 84 -18.41 -3.20 3.35
N ALA A 85 -17.09 -3.35 3.21
CA ALA A 85 -16.43 -4.63 2.96
C ALA A 85 -15.02 -4.63 3.55
N ASP A 86 -14.43 -5.82 3.65
CA ASP A 86 -13.02 -5.95 3.94
C ASP A 86 -12.24 -5.76 2.64
N VAL A 87 -11.35 -4.77 2.61
CA VAL A 87 -10.53 -4.42 1.45
C VAL A 87 -9.07 -4.63 1.79
N TYR A 88 -8.36 -5.34 0.91
CA TYR A 88 -6.95 -5.70 1.09
C TYR A 88 -6.11 -5.10 -0.03
N LEU A 89 -5.14 -4.27 0.36
CA LEU A 89 -4.19 -3.65 -0.56
C LEU A 89 -3.01 -4.60 -0.79
N GLY A 90 -2.74 -4.94 -2.02
CA GLY A 90 -1.75 -5.95 -2.38
C GLY A 90 -0.42 -5.40 -2.83
N CYS A 91 0.65 -6.01 -2.34
CA CYS A 91 2.02 -5.82 -2.78
C CYS A 91 2.82 -7.11 -2.57
N ASN A 92 3.95 -7.24 -3.26
CA ASN A 92 4.84 -8.42 -3.14
C ASN A 92 5.49 -8.58 -1.76
N CYS A 93 5.65 -7.48 -1.01
CA CYS A 93 6.33 -7.51 0.28
C CYS A 93 5.62 -8.40 1.30
N PRO A 94 6.35 -9.09 2.19
CA PRO A 94 7.80 -9.08 2.31
C PRO A 94 8.49 -9.94 1.26
N THR A 95 9.69 -9.52 0.87
CA THR A 95 10.57 -10.26 -0.05
C THR A 95 11.98 -10.32 0.53
N ALA A 96 12.88 -11.12 -0.09
CA ALA A 96 14.27 -11.16 0.33
C ALA A 96 14.95 -9.77 0.25
N GLN A 97 14.56 -8.95 -0.74
CA GLN A 97 15.09 -7.59 -0.91
C GLN A 97 14.45 -6.57 0.04
N GLN A 98 13.23 -6.84 0.50
CA GLN A 98 12.47 -5.95 1.37
C GLN A 98 11.70 -6.78 2.40
N PRO A 99 12.38 -7.27 3.44
CA PRO A 99 11.77 -8.18 4.41
C PRO A 99 10.85 -7.50 5.41
N ASP A 100 10.95 -6.19 5.61
CA ASP A 100 10.13 -5.43 6.56
C ASP A 100 8.92 -4.82 5.85
N VAL A 101 7.73 -5.33 6.14
CA VAL A 101 6.48 -4.82 5.54
C VAL A 101 6.20 -3.35 5.88
N ARG A 102 6.78 -2.84 6.97
CA ARG A 102 6.64 -1.43 7.33
C ARG A 102 7.41 -0.50 6.40
N HIS A 103 8.29 -1.04 5.57
CA HIS A 103 8.98 -0.32 4.51
C HIS A 103 8.25 -0.40 3.17
N CYS A 104 7.05 -0.98 3.14
CA CYS A 104 6.25 -1.08 1.94
C CYS A 104 5.32 0.13 1.78
N HIS A 105 5.05 0.51 0.53
CA HIS A 105 4.08 1.58 0.26
C HIS A 105 2.69 1.29 0.82
N THR A 106 2.30 0.02 0.91
CA THR A 106 0.99 -0.34 1.48
C THR A 106 0.87 0.06 2.94
N TYR A 107 1.94 -0.10 3.72
CA TYR A 107 1.95 0.35 5.11
C TYR A 107 1.74 1.87 5.19
N LEU A 108 2.45 2.62 4.36
CA LEU A 108 2.34 4.08 4.30
C LEU A 108 0.94 4.51 3.82
N ALA A 109 0.39 3.81 2.83
CA ALA A 109 -0.96 4.08 2.31
C ALA A 109 -2.03 3.85 3.38
N LEU A 110 -1.91 2.77 4.16
CA LEU A 110 -2.84 2.50 5.26
C LEU A 110 -2.82 3.65 6.28
N GLY A 111 -1.64 4.13 6.65
CA GLY A 111 -1.50 5.27 7.56
C GLY A 111 -2.09 6.56 6.98
N PHE A 112 -1.87 6.81 5.70
CA PHE A 112 -2.45 7.96 5.00
C PHE A 112 -3.99 7.92 5.03
N LEU A 113 -4.57 6.77 4.71
CA LEU A 113 -6.02 6.60 4.71
C LEU A 113 -6.62 6.69 6.12
N ALA A 114 -5.95 6.14 7.12
CA ALA A 114 -6.38 6.27 8.51
C ALA A 114 -6.40 7.73 8.96
N LYS A 115 -5.44 8.53 8.52
CA LYS A 115 -5.36 9.97 8.83
C LYS A 115 -6.50 10.75 8.19
N HIS A 116 -6.76 10.51 6.90
CA HIS A 116 -7.75 11.29 6.14
C HIS A 116 -9.19 10.77 6.32
N TYR A 117 -9.36 9.52 6.72
CA TYR A 117 -10.66 8.88 6.96
C TYR A 117 -10.65 8.22 8.34
N PRO A 118 -10.73 9.01 9.43
CA PRO A 118 -10.55 8.49 10.79
C PRO A 118 -11.67 7.53 11.24
N ASP A 119 -12.78 7.47 10.52
CA ASP A 119 -13.87 6.52 10.76
C ASP A 119 -13.56 5.10 10.23
N LEU A 120 -12.57 4.96 9.37
CA LEU A 120 -12.21 3.66 8.82
C LEU A 120 -11.54 2.78 9.87
N ARG A 121 -11.94 1.51 9.87
CA ARG A 121 -11.20 0.48 10.58
C ARG A 121 -10.02 0.06 9.72
N VAL A 122 -8.82 0.48 10.14
CA VAL A 122 -7.57 0.18 9.44
C VAL A 122 -6.74 -0.77 10.29
N GLN A 123 -6.33 -1.89 9.69
CA GLN A 123 -5.47 -2.87 10.33
C GLN A 123 -4.03 -2.70 9.82
N LEU A 124 -3.16 -2.19 10.68
CA LEU A 124 -1.73 -2.06 10.37
C LEU A 124 -1.01 -3.38 10.64
N PRO A 125 0.00 -3.71 9.84
CA PRO A 125 0.85 -4.89 10.08
C PRO A 125 1.76 -4.71 11.28
#